data_32167fd33e4a56fa39ec493c1216dfa7
#
_entry.id   32167fd33e4a56fa39ec493c1216dfa7
#
_cell.length_a   1.000
_cell.length_b   1.000
_cell.length_c   1.000
_cell.angle_alpha   90.00
_cell.angle_beta   90.00
_cell.angle_gamma   90.00
#
_symmetry.space_group_name_H-M   'P 1'
#
loop_
_entity.id
_entity.type
_entity.pdbx_description
1 polymer ?
#
loop_
_entity_poly.entity_id
_entity_poly.type
_entity_poly.pdbx_seq_one_letter_code
_entity_poly.pdbx_strand_id
1 'polypeptide(L)'
;YVDEKVGLENTLIVLSADHGGPEAPPDMQQYGFESRYVDPESWEREAAFAALKERFGIGKPLIQQFNPPYVYLNRELIAEKGLSQGEVETAVAAELIKFDGVALAVSSTALTSGDLPDTPLLRSVLNNFSPRRSGDVYVVFSPNCFIREFDGSAVAVTHGSPWRYDTFVPVIFAGAGLKPQKIYREIHTVDVAPTLSALVGTKPPSGTRGKILVEVLEGR
;
A
#
# COMPACT_ATOMS: atom_id res chain seq x y z
N TYR A 1 22.57 19.90 -20.52
CA TYR A 1 21.54 20.76 -21.11
C TYR A 1 21.04 21.84 -20.12
N VAL A 2 20.50 21.47 -18.91
CA VAL A 2 19.99 22.44 -17.92
C VAL A 2 21.09 23.41 -17.50
N ASP A 3 22.28 22.91 -17.22
CA ASP A 3 23.45 23.71 -16.84
C ASP A 3 23.81 24.73 -17.91
N GLU A 4 23.84 24.32 -19.18
CA GLU A 4 24.16 25.19 -20.32
C GLU A 4 23.11 26.27 -20.59
N LYS A 5 21.84 26.03 -20.29
CA LYS A 5 20.72 26.91 -20.63
C LYS A 5 20.30 27.83 -19.49
N VAL A 6 20.38 27.36 -18.25
CA VAL A 6 19.86 28.05 -17.05
C VAL A 6 20.94 28.22 -15.99
N GLY A 7 21.91 27.30 -15.91
CA GLY A 7 22.90 27.18 -14.85
C GLY A 7 22.35 26.32 -13.68
N LEU A 8 23.17 25.39 -13.21
CA LEU A 8 22.79 24.56 -12.05
C LEU A 8 22.71 25.36 -10.77
N GLU A 9 23.42 26.46 -10.67
CA GLU A 9 23.35 27.39 -9.53
C GLU A 9 21.97 28.06 -9.40
N ASN A 10 21.25 28.21 -10.53
CA ASN A 10 19.90 28.78 -10.59
C ASN A 10 18.79 27.74 -10.62
N THR A 11 19.15 26.45 -10.58
CA THR A 11 18.22 25.35 -10.76
C THR A 11 18.27 24.40 -9.55
N LEU A 12 17.12 24.09 -8.99
CA LEU A 12 16.97 23.02 -8.01
C LEU A 12 16.35 21.80 -8.69
N ILE A 13 17.04 20.69 -8.64
CA ILE A 13 16.59 19.40 -9.17
C ILE A 13 16.26 18.49 -8.01
N VAL A 14 15.06 17.88 -8.03
CA VAL A 14 14.68 16.84 -7.08
C VAL A 14 14.31 15.59 -7.86
N LEU A 15 14.91 14.48 -7.48
CA LEU A 15 14.60 13.16 -8.03
C LEU A 15 14.16 12.23 -6.90
N SER A 16 13.04 11.60 -7.10
CA SER A 16 12.50 10.52 -6.24
C SER A 16 11.75 9.53 -7.11
N ALA A 17 11.17 8.52 -6.49
CA ALA A 17 10.22 7.62 -7.13
C ALA A 17 8.92 7.58 -6.32
N ASP A 18 7.84 7.26 -6.98
CA ASP A 18 6.51 7.04 -6.38
C ASP A 18 6.48 5.72 -5.60
N HIS A 19 7.19 4.70 -6.07
CA HIS A 19 7.36 3.41 -5.41
C HIS A 19 8.65 2.72 -5.91
N GLY A 20 9.05 1.66 -5.22
CA GLY A 20 10.04 0.70 -5.69
C GLY A 20 9.38 -0.41 -6.51
N GLY A 21 10.04 -1.56 -6.60
CA GLY A 21 9.49 -2.72 -7.29
C GLY A 21 10.21 -4.00 -6.89
N PRO A 22 9.48 -5.11 -6.75
CA PRO A 22 10.04 -6.41 -6.46
C PRO A 22 10.46 -7.15 -7.74
N GLU A 23 11.19 -8.25 -7.56
CA GLU A 23 11.39 -9.25 -8.59
C GLU A 23 10.17 -10.17 -8.70
N ALA A 24 10.00 -10.82 -9.85
CA ALA A 24 8.91 -11.76 -10.05
C ALA A 24 9.06 -13.02 -9.15
N PRO A 25 7.95 -13.65 -8.69
CA PRO A 25 8.03 -14.80 -7.81
C PRO A 25 8.92 -15.94 -8.32
N PRO A 26 8.93 -16.33 -9.61
CA PRO A 26 9.82 -17.37 -10.10
C PRO A 26 11.31 -17.02 -9.94
N ASP A 27 11.67 -15.74 -10.09
CA ASP A 27 13.04 -15.29 -9.92
C ASP A 27 13.45 -15.32 -8.45
N MET A 28 12.56 -14.88 -7.55
CA MET A 28 12.79 -14.94 -6.11
C MET A 28 12.96 -16.37 -5.61
N GLN A 29 12.22 -17.34 -6.17
CA GLN A 29 12.38 -18.75 -5.85
C GLN A 29 13.77 -19.29 -6.21
N GLN A 30 14.38 -18.82 -7.30
CA GLN A 30 15.74 -19.20 -7.68
C GLN A 30 16.78 -18.77 -6.65
N TYR A 31 16.50 -17.69 -5.92
CA TYR A 31 17.34 -17.20 -4.81
C TYR A 31 16.98 -17.82 -3.45
N GLY A 32 16.04 -18.77 -3.42
CA GLY A 32 15.64 -19.46 -2.19
C GLY A 32 14.64 -18.68 -1.31
N PHE A 33 14.03 -17.63 -1.83
CA PHE A 33 12.98 -16.90 -1.10
C PHE A 33 11.62 -17.59 -1.29
N GLU A 34 10.83 -17.60 -0.24
CA GLU A 34 9.41 -17.93 -0.36
C GLU A 34 8.71 -16.85 -1.17
N SER A 35 8.10 -17.29 -2.26
CA SER A 35 7.37 -16.39 -3.16
C SER A 35 6.34 -17.21 -3.95
N ARG A 36 5.22 -16.58 -4.28
CA ARG A 36 4.17 -17.23 -5.05
C ARG A 36 3.20 -16.25 -5.69
N TYR A 37 2.48 -16.76 -6.67
CA TYR A 37 1.27 -16.10 -7.13
C TYR A 37 0.08 -16.54 -6.28
N VAL A 38 -0.72 -15.57 -5.86
CA VAL A 38 -1.99 -15.75 -5.16
C VAL A 38 -3.12 -15.59 -6.17
N ASP A 39 -4.11 -16.47 -6.08
CA ASP A 39 -5.34 -16.39 -6.88
C ASP A 39 -6.53 -16.03 -5.97
N PRO A 40 -6.89 -14.72 -5.86
CA PRO A 40 -8.02 -14.28 -5.05
C PRO A 40 -9.37 -14.82 -5.50
N GLU A 41 -9.52 -15.20 -6.76
CA GLU A 41 -10.76 -15.79 -7.28
C GLU A 41 -11.00 -17.19 -6.72
N SER A 42 -9.94 -17.86 -6.25
CA SER A 42 -10.07 -19.18 -5.61
C SER A 42 -10.74 -19.12 -4.24
N TRP A 43 -10.64 -18.00 -3.51
CA TRP A 43 -11.08 -17.90 -2.11
C TRP A 43 -12.54 -18.30 -1.90
N GLU A 44 -13.44 -17.83 -2.77
CA GLU A 44 -14.88 -18.17 -2.68
C GLU A 44 -15.19 -19.67 -2.87
N ARG A 45 -14.27 -20.43 -3.48
CA ARG A 45 -14.41 -21.86 -3.74
C ARG A 45 -13.91 -22.73 -2.59
N GLU A 46 -13.18 -22.16 -1.68
CA GLU A 46 -12.57 -22.86 -0.56
C GLU A 46 -13.58 -23.25 0.52
N ALA A 47 -13.32 -24.34 1.22
CA ALA A 47 -14.19 -24.87 2.27
C ALA A 47 -14.47 -23.86 3.39
N ALA A 48 -13.50 -22.99 3.70
CA ALA A 48 -13.65 -21.92 4.70
C ALA A 48 -14.77 -20.94 4.33
N PHE A 49 -14.84 -20.54 3.05
CA PHE A 49 -15.92 -19.66 2.57
C PHE A 49 -17.24 -20.39 2.44
N ALA A 50 -17.26 -21.69 2.14
CA ALA A 50 -18.47 -22.50 2.19
C ALA A 50 -19.04 -22.52 3.63
N ALA A 51 -18.20 -22.72 4.64
CA ALA A 51 -18.60 -22.69 6.05
C ALA A 51 -19.08 -21.29 6.50
N LEU A 52 -18.46 -20.20 6.04
CA LEU A 52 -18.93 -18.84 6.29
C LEU A 52 -20.34 -18.60 5.71
N LYS A 53 -20.52 -19.01 4.46
CA LYS A 53 -21.84 -18.89 3.80
C LYS A 53 -22.92 -19.69 4.50
N GLU A 54 -22.62 -20.89 4.95
CA GLU A 54 -23.53 -21.70 5.77
C GLU A 54 -23.86 -21.00 7.10
N ARG A 55 -22.85 -20.52 7.84
CA ARG A 55 -23.00 -19.79 9.10
C ARG A 55 -23.92 -18.58 8.97
N PHE A 56 -23.81 -17.83 7.89
CA PHE A 56 -24.60 -16.62 7.66
C PHE A 56 -25.89 -16.85 6.84
N GLY A 57 -26.20 -18.09 6.45
CA GLY A 57 -27.37 -18.42 5.63
C GLY A 57 -27.33 -17.82 4.24
N ILE A 58 -26.13 -17.71 3.66
CA ILE A 58 -25.87 -17.09 2.37
C ILE A 58 -25.66 -18.17 1.31
N GLY A 59 -26.52 -18.17 0.28
CA GLY A 59 -26.44 -19.13 -0.85
C GLY A 59 -25.75 -18.59 -2.10
N LYS A 60 -25.24 -17.36 -2.06
CA LYS A 60 -24.58 -16.70 -3.19
C LYS A 60 -23.14 -16.34 -2.84
N PRO A 61 -22.30 -15.91 -3.82
CA PRO A 61 -20.96 -15.41 -3.52
C PRO A 61 -20.99 -14.25 -2.54
N LEU A 62 -20.12 -14.31 -1.53
CA LEU A 62 -19.97 -13.29 -0.50
C LEU A 62 -18.98 -12.20 -0.92
N ILE A 63 -17.91 -12.59 -1.61
CA ILE A 63 -16.98 -11.66 -2.24
C ILE A 63 -17.56 -11.25 -3.59
N GLN A 64 -17.80 -9.97 -3.77
CA GLN A 64 -18.26 -9.40 -5.04
C GLN A 64 -17.09 -9.11 -5.97
N GLN A 65 -15.98 -8.61 -5.43
CA GLN A 65 -14.81 -8.22 -6.20
C GLN A 65 -13.58 -8.20 -5.31
N PHE A 66 -12.42 -8.52 -5.89
CA PHE A 66 -11.12 -8.17 -5.34
C PHE A 66 -10.48 -7.13 -6.27
N ASN A 67 -10.15 -5.98 -5.71
CA ASN A 67 -9.37 -4.94 -6.38
C ASN A 67 -8.25 -4.53 -5.42
N PRO A 68 -7.02 -5.01 -5.65
CA PRO A 68 -5.93 -4.85 -4.69
C PRO A 68 -5.80 -3.42 -4.16
N PRO A 69 -5.65 -3.24 -2.86
CA PRO A 69 -5.55 -4.24 -1.79
C PRO A 69 -6.91 -4.61 -1.15
N TYR A 70 -8.03 -4.31 -1.78
CA TYR A 70 -9.36 -4.40 -1.16
C TYR A 70 -10.20 -5.56 -1.67
N VAL A 71 -10.85 -6.25 -0.73
CA VAL A 71 -11.99 -7.12 -0.97
C VAL A 71 -13.26 -6.32 -0.78
N TYR A 72 -14.17 -6.41 -1.75
CA TYR A 72 -15.50 -5.85 -1.70
C TYR A 72 -16.50 -6.99 -1.49
N LEU A 73 -17.31 -6.87 -0.46
CA LEU A 73 -18.33 -7.86 -0.13
C LEU A 73 -19.66 -7.51 -0.80
N ASN A 74 -20.51 -8.49 -0.93
CA ASN A 74 -21.86 -8.30 -1.45
C ASN A 74 -22.75 -7.65 -0.37
N ARG A 75 -22.64 -6.34 -0.25
CA ARG A 75 -23.33 -5.53 0.77
C ARG A 75 -24.86 -5.60 0.63
N GLU A 76 -25.38 -5.72 -0.58
CA GLU A 76 -26.83 -5.88 -0.82
C GLU A 76 -27.32 -7.19 -0.22
N LEU A 77 -26.59 -8.27 -0.45
CA LEU A 77 -26.90 -9.57 0.12
C LEU A 77 -26.81 -9.60 1.66
N ILE A 78 -25.81 -8.93 2.23
CA ILE A 78 -25.64 -8.81 3.68
C ILE A 78 -26.83 -8.07 4.28
N ALA A 79 -27.24 -6.95 3.65
CA ALA A 79 -28.40 -6.16 4.07
C ALA A 79 -29.74 -6.94 3.89
N GLU A 80 -29.91 -7.63 2.77
CA GLU A 80 -31.09 -8.47 2.50
C GLU A 80 -31.30 -9.54 3.59
N LYS A 81 -30.19 -10.08 4.09
CA LYS A 81 -30.18 -11.09 5.17
C LYS A 81 -30.28 -10.49 6.57
N GLY A 82 -30.29 -9.16 6.71
CA GLY A 82 -30.31 -8.49 8.01
C GLY A 82 -29.05 -8.71 8.85
N LEU A 83 -27.91 -9.02 8.19
CA LEU A 83 -26.64 -9.28 8.87
C LEU A 83 -25.90 -7.97 9.20
N SER A 84 -25.10 -8.01 10.25
CA SER A 84 -24.18 -6.92 10.57
C SER A 84 -23.02 -6.90 9.58
N GLN A 85 -22.84 -5.79 8.86
CA GLN A 85 -21.72 -5.59 7.93
C GLN A 85 -20.36 -5.85 8.60
N GLY A 86 -20.14 -5.26 9.78
CA GLY A 86 -18.89 -5.40 10.51
C GLY A 86 -18.63 -6.83 11.03
N GLU A 87 -19.68 -7.58 11.37
CA GLU A 87 -19.55 -8.98 11.76
C GLU A 87 -19.11 -9.84 10.55
N VAL A 88 -19.72 -9.62 9.40
CA VAL A 88 -19.37 -10.34 8.17
C VAL A 88 -17.96 -9.98 7.71
N GLU A 89 -17.60 -8.69 7.68
CA GLU A 89 -16.25 -8.23 7.35
C GLU A 89 -15.19 -8.87 8.24
N THR A 90 -15.43 -8.90 9.56
CA THR A 90 -14.52 -9.48 10.54
C THR A 90 -14.34 -10.98 10.33
N ALA A 91 -15.45 -11.69 10.06
CA ALA A 91 -15.40 -13.12 9.79
C ALA A 91 -14.66 -13.43 8.48
N VAL A 92 -14.89 -12.65 7.43
CA VAL A 92 -14.16 -12.78 6.16
C VAL A 92 -12.68 -12.50 6.35
N ALA A 93 -12.30 -11.44 7.05
CA ALA A 93 -10.91 -11.14 7.34
C ALA A 93 -10.21 -12.27 8.11
N ALA A 94 -10.91 -12.87 9.08
CA ALA A 94 -10.41 -14.00 9.87
C ALA A 94 -10.21 -15.29 9.05
N GLU A 95 -10.91 -15.46 7.94
CA GLU A 95 -10.65 -16.56 7.02
C GLU A 95 -9.57 -16.22 6.01
N LEU A 96 -9.59 -15.01 5.45
CA LEU A 96 -8.59 -14.59 4.45
C LEU A 96 -7.16 -14.65 4.95
N ILE A 97 -6.91 -14.31 6.22
CA ILE A 97 -5.56 -14.36 6.80
C ILE A 97 -4.97 -15.78 6.88
N LYS A 98 -5.80 -16.82 6.75
CA LYS A 98 -5.35 -18.22 6.79
C LYS A 98 -4.87 -18.73 5.43
N PHE A 99 -5.14 -18.00 4.36
CA PHE A 99 -4.70 -18.40 3.03
C PHE A 99 -3.21 -18.17 2.83
N ASP A 100 -2.59 -19.11 2.16
CA ASP A 100 -1.19 -19.03 1.78
C ASP A 100 -0.91 -17.77 0.95
N GLY A 101 0.11 -17.02 1.35
CA GLY A 101 0.48 -15.77 0.69
C GLY A 101 -0.26 -14.54 1.21
N VAL A 102 -1.13 -14.66 2.21
CA VAL A 102 -1.77 -13.54 2.91
C VAL A 102 -1.04 -13.28 4.24
N ALA A 103 -0.47 -12.10 4.41
CA ALA A 103 0.20 -11.69 5.65
C ALA A 103 -0.74 -11.00 6.63
N LEU A 104 -1.75 -10.29 6.11
CA LEU A 104 -2.70 -9.55 6.92
C LEU A 104 -4.02 -9.42 6.17
N ALA A 105 -5.12 -9.57 6.90
CA ALA A 105 -6.45 -9.19 6.44
C ALA A 105 -7.16 -8.44 7.59
N VAL A 106 -7.69 -7.24 7.30
CA VAL A 106 -8.31 -6.37 8.32
C VAL A 106 -9.61 -5.81 7.79
N SER A 107 -10.68 -5.90 8.58
CA SER A 107 -11.99 -5.34 8.23
C SER A 107 -11.98 -3.81 8.23
N SER A 108 -12.75 -3.20 7.35
CA SER A 108 -12.94 -1.74 7.32
C SER A 108 -13.54 -1.23 8.64
N THR A 109 -14.37 -2.02 9.27
CA THR A 109 -14.93 -1.74 10.60
C THR A 109 -13.84 -1.61 11.65
N ALA A 110 -12.88 -2.54 11.72
CA ALA A 110 -11.76 -2.47 12.66
C ALA A 110 -10.82 -1.30 12.37
N LEU A 111 -10.54 -1.02 11.08
CA LEU A 111 -9.75 0.15 10.67
C LEU A 111 -10.42 1.48 11.05
N THR A 112 -11.74 1.52 10.99
CA THR A 112 -12.52 2.73 11.33
C THR A 112 -12.62 2.94 12.84
N SER A 113 -12.78 1.87 13.63
CA SER A 113 -12.85 1.95 15.10
C SER A 113 -11.50 2.32 15.73
N GLY A 114 -10.39 1.99 15.05
CA GLY A 114 -9.05 2.21 15.59
C GLY A 114 -8.65 1.25 16.71
N ASP A 115 -9.45 0.23 16.99
CA ASP A 115 -9.14 -0.81 17.98
C ASP A 115 -8.25 -1.89 17.34
N LEU A 116 -7.01 -1.51 17.06
CA LEU A 116 -6.02 -2.33 16.40
C LEU A 116 -4.66 -2.21 17.09
N PRO A 117 -3.83 -3.27 17.08
CA PRO A 117 -2.47 -3.19 17.59
C PRO A 117 -1.65 -2.12 16.85
N ASP A 118 -0.82 -1.38 17.58
CA ASP A 118 0.10 -0.42 16.97
C ASP A 118 1.33 -1.11 16.42
N THR A 119 1.24 -1.59 15.17
CA THR A 119 2.36 -2.21 14.43
C THR A 119 2.73 -1.38 13.20
N PRO A 120 3.99 -1.45 12.72
CA PRO A 120 4.39 -0.74 11.49
C PRO A 120 3.51 -1.11 10.29
N LEU A 121 3.16 -2.38 10.15
CA LEU A 121 2.31 -2.87 9.06
C LEU A 121 0.91 -2.25 9.10
N LEU A 122 0.26 -2.25 10.27
CA LEU A 122 -1.07 -1.66 10.43
C LEU A 122 -1.04 -0.14 10.28
N ARG A 123 0.03 0.55 10.69
CA ARG A 123 0.20 1.98 10.41
C ARG A 123 0.25 2.26 8.90
N SER A 124 0.95 1.42 8.12
CA SER A 124 0.97 1.55 6.66
C SER A 124 -0.42 1.33 6.05
N VAL A 125 -1.16 0.34 6.53
CA VAL A 125 -2.56 0.10 6.12
C VAL A 125 -3.44 1.31 6.43
N LEU A 126 -3.38 1.84 7.66
CA LEU A 126 -4.15 3.01 8.08
C LEU A 126 -3.82 4.26 7.26
N ASN A 127 -2.57 4.45 6.85
CA ASN A 127 -2.17 5.57 5.99
C ASN A 127 -2.79 5.49 4.58
N ASN A 128 -3.11 4.28 4.12
CA ASN A 128 -3.74 4.05 2.82
C ASN A 128 -5.27 3.87 2.89
N PHE A 129 -5.83 3.74 4.09
CA PHE A 129 -7.25 3.51 4.29
C PHE A 129 -8.07 4.80 4.25
N SER A 130 -9.18 4.77 3.54
CA SER A 130 -10.19 5.83 3.52
C SER A 130 -11.59 5.23 3.73
N PRO A 131 -12.30 5.54 4.83
CA PRO A 131 -13.61 4.96 5.13
C PRO A 131 -14.67 5.12 4.02
N ARG A 132 -14.50 6.13 3.16
CA ARG A 132 -15.45 6.44 2.08
C ARG A 132 -15.09 5.82 0.72
N ARG A 133 -13.86 5.31 0.56
CA ARG A 133 -13.34 4.85 -0.75
C ARG A 133 -12.71 3.49 -0.72
N SER A 134 -12.28 3.02 0.45
CA SER A 134 -11.72 1.70 0.63
C SER A 134 -12.79 0.60 0.61
N GLY A 135 -12.38 -0.64 0.30
CA GLY A 135 -13.27 -1.80 0.35
C GLY A 135 -13.54 -2.29 1.77
N ASP A 136 -14.21 -3.41 1.88
CA ASP A 136 -14.72 -3.95 3.15
C ASP A 136 -13.65 -4.69 3.96
N VAL A 137 -12.68 -5.32 3.28
CA VAL A 137 -11.51 -5.93 3.92
C VAL A 137 -10.25 -5.49 3.18
N TYR A 138 -9.26 -5.04 3.93
CA TYR A 138 -7.92 -4.73 3.44
C TYR A 138 -7.06 -5.99 3.52
N VAL A 139 -6.44 -6.38 2.43
CA VAL A 139 -5.55 -7.55 2.35
C VAL A 139 -4.13 -7.11 2.03
N VAL A 140 -3.16 -7.58 2.81
CA VAL A 140 -1.74 -7.46 2.51
C VAL A 140 -1.21 -8.84 2.20
N PHE A 141 -0.65 -9.02 1.02
CA PHE A 141 0.06 -10.26 0.70
C PHE A 141 1.38 -10.36 1.44
N SER A 142 1.83 -11.57 1.67
CA SER A 142 3.17 -11.85 2.21
C SER A 142 4.26 -11.28 1.30
N PRO A 143 5.46 -10.99 1.82
CA PRO A 143 6.56 -10.55 0.97
C PRO A 143 6.76 -11.47 -0.23
N ASN A 144 7.00 -10.89 -1.39
CA ASN A 144 7.20 -11.60 -2.67
C ASN A 144 6.01 -12.46 -3.13
N CYS A 145 4.81 -12.20 -2.59
CA CYS A 145 3.56 -12.82 -3.04
C CYS A 145 2.72 -11.78 -3.80
N PHE A 146 2.26 -12.14 -4.99
CA PHE A 146 1.56 -11.23 -5.90
C PHE A 146 0.37 -11.92 -6.54
N ILE A 147 -0.57 -11.14 -7.07
CA ILE A 147 -1.58 -11.66 -7.98
C ILE A 147 -0.94 -11.95 -9.34
N ARG A 148 -1.44 -13.00 -10.02
CA ARG A 148 -0.96 -13.37 -11.36
C ARG A 148 -1.66 -12.61 -12.48
N GLU A 149 -2.86 -12.15 -12.20
CA GLU A 149 -3.71 -11.46 -13.17
C GLU A 149 -4.32 -10.21 -12.56
N PHE A 150 -4.36 -9.16 -13.34
CA PHE A 150 -5.03 -7.92 -12.98
C PHE A 150 -5.80 -7.40 -14.19
N ASP A 151 -7.10 -7.17 -14.01
CA ASP A 151 -8.01 -6.66 -15.05
C ASP A 151 -7.94 -7.44 -16.37
N GLY A 152 -7.93 -8.78 -16.27
CA GLY A 152 -7.87 -9.69 -17.42
C GLY A 152 -6.50 -9.79 -18.09
N SER A 153 -5.47 -9.15 -17.53
CA SER A 153 -4.12 -9.16 -18.06
C SER A 153 -3.17 -9.88 -17.12
N ALA A 154 -2.38 -10.82 -17.67
CA ALA A 154 -1.33 -11.49 -16.90
C ALA A 154 -0.24 -10.49 -16.52
N VAL A 155 0.16 -10.50 -15.26
CA VAL A 155 1.23 -9.65 -14.71
C VAL A 155 2.32 -10.51 -14.09
N ALA A 156 3.58 -10.15 -14.34
CA ALA A 156 4.72 -10.84 -13.74
C ALA A 156 4.90 -10.43 -12.28
N VAL A 157 4.66 -9.17 -11.99
CA VAL A 157 4.83 -8.53 -10.68
C VAL A 157 4.01 -7.26 -10.64
N THR A 158 3.59 -6.86 -9.44
CA THR A 158 2.92 -5.58 -9.18
C THR A 158 3.56 -4.89 -7.99
N HIS A 159 3.24 -3.62 -7.80
CA HIS A 159 3.66 -2.79 -6.67
C HIS A 159 2.46 -2.41 -5.79
N GLY A 160 2.70 -1.59 -4.76
CA GLY A 160 1.64 -1.08 -3.87
C GLY A 160 1.54 -1.83 -2.55
N SER A 161 2.53 -2.67 -2.25
CA SER A 161 2.64 -3.34 -0.96
C SER A 161 3.28 -2.42 0.11
N PRO A 162 3.09 -2.69 1.41
CA PRO A 162 3.78 -1.98 2.48
C PRO A 162 5.21 -2.47 2.70
N TRP A 163 5.70 -3.39 1.88
CA TRP A 163 7.02 -3.99 2.03
C TRP A 163 8.12 -3.08 1.53
N ARG A 164 9.32 -3.29 2.07
CA ARG A 164 10.46 -2.40 1.84
C ARG A 164 10.87 -2.27 0.37
N TYR A 165 10.71 -3.30 -0.44
CA TYR A 165 11.02 -3.24 -1.87
C TYR A 165 10.11 -2.26 -2.63
N ASP A 166 8.88 -2.01 -2.15
CA ASP A 166 7.97 -1.02 -2.73
C ASP A 166 8.11 0.36 -2.07
N THR A 167 8.38 0.39 -0.75
CA THR A 167 8.34 1.64 0.01
C THR A 167 9.68 2.37 0.11
N PHE A 168 10.79 1.68 -0.15
CA PHE A 168 12.12 2.26 -0.03
C PHE A 168 12.59 2.84 -1.35
N VAL A 169 12.53 4.17 -1.48
CA VAL A 169 12.93 4.92 -2.66
C VAL A 169 13.96 6.00 -2.30
N PRO A 170 14.86 6.37 -3.22
CA PRO A 170 15.78 7.47 -2.99
C PRO A 170 15.08 8.82 -3.06
N VAL A 171 15.60 9.81 -2.35
CA VAL A 171 15.30 11.24 -2.57
C VAL A 171 16.62 11.97 -2.75
N ILE A 172 16.81 12.60 -3.91
CA ILE A 172 18.03 13.29 -4.28
C ILE A 172 17.71 14.75 -4.56
N PHE A 173 18.45 15.65 -3.92
CA PHE A 173 18.42 17.08 -4.20
C PHE A 173 19.74 17.48 -4.84
N ALA A 174 19.70 18.29 -5.90
CA ALA A 174 20.88 18.75 -6.60
C ALA A 174 20.70 20.18 -7.15
N GLY A 175 21.80 20.87 -7.40
CA GLY A 175 21.81 22.26 -7.88
C GLY A 175 21.60 23.29 -6.78
N ALA A 176 21.33 24.53 -7.16
CA ALA A 176 21.05 25.68 -6.26
C ALA A 176 22.10 25.88 -5.14
N GLY A 177 23.37 25.57 -5.41
CA GLY A 177 24.49 25.72 -4.46
C GLY A 177 24.56 24.61 -3.40
N LEU A 178 23.78 23.54 -3.51
CA LEU A 178 23.82 22.40 -2.60
C LEU A 178 25.17 21.68 -2.65
N LYS A 179 25.74 21.39 -1.50
CA LYS A 179 26.98 20.62 -1.38
C LYS A 179 26.70 19.11 -1.37
N PRO A 180 27.57 18.29 -1.96
CA PRO A 180 27.44 16.84 -1.93
C PRO A 180 27.47 16.30 -0.50
N GLN A 181 26.45 15.55 -0.12
CA GLN A 181 26.38 14.84 1.16
C GLN A 181 25.50 13.61 1.03
N LYS A 182 25.63 12.65 1.96
CA LYS A 182 24.78 11.48 2.06
C LYS A 182 24.12 11.46 3.42
N ILE A 183 22.79 11.37 3.43
CA ILE A 183 21.97 11.31 4.65
C ILE A 183 21.40 9.91 4.77
N TYR A 184 21.60 9.27 5.92
CA TYR A 184 21.23 7.86 6.13
C TYR A 184 20.02 7.69 7.05
N ARG A 185 19.49 8.76 7.62
CA ARG A 185 18.26 8.69 8.40
C ARG A 185 17.06 8.42 7.50
N GLU A 186 16.06 7.78 8.04
CA GLU A 186 14.79 7.58 7.36
C GLU A 186 14.05 8.92 7.16
N ILE A 187 13.57 9.11 5.95
CA ILE A 187 12.71 10.22 5.54
C ILE A 187 11.53 9.67 4.76
N HIS A 188 10.53 10.51 4.49
CA HIS A 188 9.38 10.13 3.69
C HIS A 188 9.26 11.01 2.45
N THR A 189 8.71 10.48 1.36
CA THR A 189 8.50 11.24 0.11
C THR A 189 7.59 12.46 0.31
N VAL A 190 6.69 12.42 1.30
CA VAL A 190 5.86 13.56 1.71
C VAL A 190 6.68 14.74 2.28
N ASP A 191 7.95 14.52 2.65
CA ASP A 191 8.85 15.54 3.18
C ASP A 191 9.41 16.45 2.05
N VAL A 192 9.31 16.02 0.79
CA VAL A 192 9.82 16.76 -0.36
C VAL A 192 9.10 18.10 -0.53
N ALA A 193 7.78 18.10 -0.55
CA ALA A 193 7.00 19.31 -0.81
C ALA A 193 7.24 20.44 0.22
N PRO A 194 7.19 20.22 1.54
CA PRO A 194 7.48 21.26 2.52
C PRO A 194 8.95 21.70 2.47
N THR A 195 9.89 20.81 2.14
CA THR A 195 11.30 21.18 1.97
C THR A 195 11.49 22.09 0.76
N LEU A 196 10.88 21.77 -0.38
CA LEU A 196 10.90 22.65 -1.55
C LEU A 196 10.29 24.00 -1.25
N SER A 197 9.16 24.04 -0.56
CA SER A 197 8.51 25.30 -0.16
C SER A 197 9.42 26.18 0.68
N ALA A 198 10.13 25.58 1.65
CA ALA A 198 11.11 26.30 2.47
C ALA A 198 12.30 26.83 1.65
N LEU A 199 12.79 26.02 0.69
CA LEU A 199 13.90 26.42 -0.18
C LEU A 199 13.58 27.62 -1.07
N VAL A 200 12.35 27.70 -1.59
CA VAL A 200 11.91 28.80 -2.45
C VAL A 200 11.20 29.94 -1.68
N GLY A 201 11.14 29.88 -0.36
CA GLY A 201 10.57 30.91 0.49
C GLY A 201 9.05 31.07 0.37
N THR A 202 8.33 29.98 0.10
CA THR A 202 6.86 29.99 0.00
C THR A 202 6.20 29.14 1.07
N LYS A 203 4.87 29.26 1.20
CA LYS A 203 4.09 28.43 2.13
C LYS A 203 4.00 26.98 1.63
N PRO A 204 4.10 26.01 2.52
CA PRO A 204 3.87 24.60 2.13
C PRO A 204 2.41 24.38 1.69
N PRO A 205 2.14 23.36 0.87
CA PRO A 205 0.79 22.98 0.50
C PRO A 205 -0.09 22.71 1.74
N SER A 206 -1.36 23.13 1.70
CA SER A 206 -2.29 23.05 2.85
C SER A 206 -2.53 21.65 3.39
N GLY A 207 -2.38 20.62 2.52
CA GLY A 207 -2.52 19.20 2.90
C GLY A 207 -1.23 18.52 3.36
N THR A 208 -0.10 19.25 3.43
CA THR A 208 1.20 18.69 3.78
C THR A 208 1.23 18.14 5.20
N ARG A 209 1.72 16.89 5.34
CA ARG A 209 2.03 16.24 6.62
C ARG A 209 3.53 15.97 6.80
N GLY A 210 4.32 16.20 5.76
CA GLY A 210 5.77 16.00 5.76
C GLY A 210 6.51 17.03 6.61
N LYS A 211 7.75 16.68 6.92
CA LYS A 211 8.69 17.53 7.68
C LYS A 211 9.70 18.16 6.72
N ILE A 212 10.18 19.32 7.08
CA ILE A 212 11.28 19.97 6.34
C ILE A 212 12.56 19.17 6.57
N LEU A 213 13.25 18.81 5.50
CA LEU A 213 14.56 18.17 5.53
C LEU A 213 15.61 19.26 5.76
N VAL A 214 15.95 19.51 7.03
CA VAL A 214 16.84 20.60 7.41
C VAL A 214 18.23 20.48 6.79
N GLU A 215 18.70 19.28 6.55
CA GLU A 215 19.99 18.99 5.91
C GLU A 215 20.08 19.58 4.49
N VAL A 216 18.95 19.67 3.79
CA VAL A 216 18.90 20.30 2.47
C VAL A 216 19.03 21.80 2.58
N LEU A 217 18.48 22.43 3.63
CA LEU A 217 18.58 23.86 3.86
C LEU A 217 19.99 24.26 4.31
N GLU A 218 20.63 23.46 5.17
CA GLU A 218 21.97 23.70 5.73
C GLU A 218 23.09 23.32 4.74
N GLY A 219 22.79 22.54 3.73
CA GLY A 219 23.74 22.08 2.71
C GLY A 219 24.11 23.12 1.65
N ARG A 220 23.65 24.35 1.77
CA ARG A 220 23.96 25.45 0.85
C ARG A 220 25.26 26.16 1.16
#